data_c923752f93c1e63c4a5d574fe8b8f47e
#
_entry.id   c923752f93c1e63c4a5d574fe8b8f47e
#
_cell.length_a   1.000
_cell.length_b   1.000
_cell.length_c   1.000
_cell.angle_alpha   90.00
_cell.angle_beta   90.00
_cell.angle_gamma   90.00
#
_symmetry.space_group_name_H-M   'P 1'
#
loop_
_entity.id
_entity.type
_entity.pdbx_description
1 polymer ?
#
loop_
_entity_poly.entity_id
_entity_poly.type
_entity_poly.pdbx_seq_one_letter_code
_entity_poly.pdbx_strand_id
1 'polypeptide(L)'
;MVRTVEKPTRQRRDNDDRRYAAVIARDKSFDGDFVYSVATTGVYCRPSCPSRHAKRENMAFHASRGDAEAAGFRPCKRCKPNAPPLQEQHAQKIADACRLIEIAEDAPTLDALAEQVDLSPYHFHRIFKSIVG
;
A
#
# COMPACT_ATOMS: atom_id res chain seq x y z
N MET A 1 -7.58 23.00 -27.21
CA MET A 1 -7.53 21.64 -27.76
C MET A 1 -8.59 20.80 -27.09
N VAL A 2 -9.61 20.39 -27.85
CA VAL A 2 -10.71 19.61 -27.31
C VAL A 2 -10.23 18.19 -27.11
N ARG A 3 -10.19 17.74 -25.87
CA ARG A 3 -9.99 16.33 -25.58
C ARG A 3 -11.22 15.57 -26.03
N THR A 4 -11.08 14.86 -27.12
CA THR A 4 -12.05 13.83 -27.48
C THR A 4 -12.00 12.75 -26.40
N VAL A 5 -13.15 12.52 -25.77
CA VAL A 5 -13.31 11.37 -24.87
C VAL A 5 -13.32 10.15 -25.77
N GLU A 6 -12.18 9.51 -25.91
CA GLU A 6 -12.11 8.26 -26.65
C GLU A 6 -12.81 7.16 -25.87
N LYS A 7 -13.61 6.37 -26.57
CA LYS A 7 -14.13 5.12 -26.01
C LYS A 7 -12.93 4.22 -25.68
N PRO A 8 -12.91 3.57 -24.50
CA PRO A 8 -11.79 2.70 -24.15
C PRO A 8 -11.59 1.62 -25.22
N THR A 9 -10.33 1.46 -25.65
CA THR A 9 -9.95 0.41 -26.57
C THR A 9 -10.17 -0.96 -25.91
N ARG A 10 -10.31 -2.01 -26.71
CA ARG A 10 -10.44 -3.38 -26.19
C ARG A 10 -9.30 -3.73 -25.21
N GLN A 11 -8.08 -3.38 -25.55
CA GLN A 11 -6.91 -3.60 -24.71
C GLN A 11 -7.02 -2.87 -23.36
N ARG A 12 -7.54 -1.65 -23.38
CA ARG A 12 -7.76 -0.85 -22.18
C ARG A 12 -8.80 -1.47 -21.25
N ARG A 13 -9.87 -2.00 -21.79
CA ARG A 13 -10.89 -2.72 -21.02
C ARG A 13 -10.31 -3.98 -20.39
N ASP A 14 -9.52 -4.74 -21.13
CA ASP A 14 -8.89 -5.96 -20.62
C ASP A 14 -7.92 -5.63 -19.47
N ASN A 15 -7.16 -4.55 -19.58
CA ASN A 15 -6.28 -4.08 -18.51
C ASN A 15 -7.07 -3.64 -17.27
N ASP A 16 -8.15 -2.91 -17.46
CA ASP A 16 -9.01 -2.47 -16.37
C ASP A 16 -9.71 -3.65 -15.70
N ASP A 17 -10.13 -4.66 -16.46
CA ASP A 17 -10.72 -5.88 -15.92
C ASP A 17 -9.70 -6.63 -15.04
N ARG A 18 -8.46 -6.74 -15.47
CA ARG A 18 -7.39 -7.35 -14.68
C ARG A 18 -7.10 -6.56 -13.40
N ARG A 19 -7.05 -5.25 -13.51
CA ARG A 19 -6.85 -4.36 -12.37
C ARG A 19 -7.98 -4.48 -11.37
N TYR A 20 -9.22 -4.50 -11.87
CA TYR A 20 -10.39 -4.70 -11.03
C TYR A 20 -10.36 -6.03 -10.30
N ALA A 21 -10.00 -7.11 -10.99
CA ALA A 21 -9.85 -8.43 -10.37
C ALA A 21 -8.80 -8.43 -9.26
N ALA A 22 -7.67 -7.74 -9.47
CA ALA A 22 -6.62 -7.59 -8.46
C ALA A 22 -7.12 -6.84 -7.23
N VAL A 23 -7.93 -5.80 -7.43
CA VAL A 23 -8.54 -5.02 -6.33
C VAL A 23 -9.50 -5.88 -5.52
N ILE A 24 -10.36 -6.64 -6.18
CA ILE A 24 -11.32 -7.53 -5.51
C ILE A 24 -10.58 -8.62 -4.71
N ALA A 25 -9.49 -9.15 -5.26
CA ALA A 25 -8.66 -10.14 -4.58
C ALA A 25 -7.74 -9.54 -3.52
N ARG A 26 -7.65 -8.22 -3.43
CA ARG A 26 -6.69 -7.49 -2.57
C ARG A 26 -5.27 -8.02 -2.75
N ASP A 27 -4.87 -8.15 -4.00
CA ASP A 27 -3.61 -8.77 -4.39
C ASP A 27 -2.43 -7.83 -4.16
N LYS A 28 -1.62 -8.13 -3.17
CA LYS A 28 -0.44 -7.33 -2.80
C LYS A 28 0.63 -7.30 -3.88
N SER A 29 0.66 -8.31 -4.75
CA SER A 29 1.65 -8.36 -5.83
C SER A 29 1.47 -7.25 -6.86
N PHE A 30 0.30 -6.65 -6.91
CA PHE A 30 0.01 -5.51 -7.78
C PHE A 30 0.26 -4.15 -7.11
N ASP A 31 0.60 -4.12 -5.83
CA ASP A 31 0.95 -2.86 -5.16
C ASP A 31 2.21 -2.27 -5.81
N GLY A 32 2.13 -1.01 -6.23
CA GLY A 32 3.19 -0.36 -6.98
C GLY A 32 3.00 -0.39 -8.51
N ASP A 33 2.18 -1.31 -9.04
CA ASP A 33 1.90 -1.37 -10.48
C ASP A 33 0.84 -0.36 -10.90
N PHE A 34 -0.16 -0.15 -10.07
CA PHE A 34 -1.21 0.82 -10.32
C PHE A 34 -1.88 1.21 -9.01
N VAL A 35 -2.72 2.24 -9.08
CA VAL A 35 -3.64 2.62 -7.99
C VAL A 35 -5.03 2.76 -8.55
N TYR A 36 -6.05 2.68 -7.70
CA TYR A 36 -7.42 2.93 -8.12
C TYR A 36 -8.02 4.07 -7.30
N SER A 37 -8.87 4.86 -7.93
CA SER A 37 -9.58 5.96 -7.27
C SER A 37 -11.06 5.63 -7.14
N VAL A 38 -11.70 6.24 -6.14
CA VAL A 38 -13.12 6.09 -5.86
C VAL A 38 -13.78 7.46 -5.93
N ALA A 39 -14.65 7.65 -6.91
CA ALA A 39 -15.28 8.95 -7.16
C ALA A 39 -16.14 9.43 -5.98
N THR A 40 -16.81 8.51 -5.29
CA THR A 40 -17.72 8.85 -4.20
C THR A 40 -17.01 9.36 -2.95
N THR A 41 -15.77 8.92 -2.72
CA THR A 41 -14.98 9.32 -1.54
C THR A 41 -13.85 10.27 -1.88
N GLY A 42 -13.48 10.37 -3.16
CA GLY A 42 -12.40 11.25 -3.62
C GLY A 42 -11.00 10.79 -3.23
N VAL A 43 -10.82 9.51 -2.92
CA VAL A 43 -9.53 8.93 -2.52
C VAL A 43 -9.01 7.96 -3.56
N TYR A 44 -7.69 7.75 -3.58
CA TYR A 44 -7.07 6.67 -4.33
C TYR A 44 -6.40 5.68 -3.38
N CYS A 45 -6.39 4.43 -3.77
CA CYS A 45 -5.97 3.31 -2.92
C CYS A 45 -5.02 2.38 -3.64
N ARG A 46 -4.27 1.59 -2.88
CA ARG A 46 -3.52 0.44 -3.40
C ARG A 46 -4.48 -0.69 -3.77
N PRO A 47 -4.10 -1.57 -4.72
CA PRO A 47 -4.91 -2.76 -5.02
C PRO A 47 -5.24 -3.61 -3.79
N SER A 48 -4.32 -3.72 -2.84
CA SER A 48 -4.50 -4.52 -1.62
C SER A 48 -5.25 -3.80 -0.50
N CYS A 49 -5.79 -2.60 -0.72
CA CYS A 49 -6.48 -1.82 0.31
C CYS A 49 -7.58 -2.66 1.00
N PRO A 50 -7.57 -2.75 2.34
CA PRO A 50 -8.55 -3.56 3.07
C PRO A 50 -9.92 -2.90 3.20
N SER A 51 -10.09 -1.68 2.71
CA SER A 51 -11.35 -0.97 2.76
C SER A 51 -12.43 -1.69 1.96
N ARG A 52 -13.70 -1.42 2.31
CA ARG A 52 -14.83 -1.95 1.57
C ARG A 52 -14.74 -1.51 0.11
N HIS A 53 -14.97 -2.46 -0.81
CA HIS A 53 -14.93 -2.18 -2.23
C HIS A 53 -16.07 -1.25 -2.66
N ALA A 54 -15.74 -0.25 -3.46
CA ALA A 54 -16.73 0.58 -4.12
C ALA A 54 -17.29 -0.15 -5.33
N LYS A 55 -18.40 0.36 -5.87
CA LYS A 55 -18.92 -0.14 -7.15
C LYS A 55 -17.92 0.16 -8.26
N ARG A 56 -17.77 -0.77 -9.20
CA ARG A 56 -16.84 -0.61 -10.31
C ARG A 56 -17.06 0.69 -11.10
N GLU A 57 -18.32 1.09 -11.26
CA GLU A 57 -18.67 2.33 -11.95
C GLU A 57 -18.09 3.59 -11.30
N ASN A 58 -17.77 3.52 -9.99
CA ASN A 58 -17.19 4.61 -9.24
C ASN A 58 -15.66 4.49 -9.15
N MET A 59 -15.08 3.44 -9.72
CA MET A 59 -13.63 3.21 -9.72
C MET A 59 -13.00 3.65 -11.02
N ALA A 60 -11.82 4.27 -10.90
CA ALA A 60 -10.95 4.53 -12.04
C ALA A 60 -9.54 4.02 -11.70
N PHE A 61 -8.82 3.56 -12.70
CA PHE A 61 -7.47 3.03 -12.53
C PHE A 61 -6.44 4.02 -13.07
N HIS A 62 -5.35 4.18 -12.34
CA HIS A 62 -4.28 5.11 -12.69
C HIS A 62 -2.95 4.37 -12.68
N ALA A 63 -2.08 4.67 -13.63
CA ALA A 63 -0.78 4.01 -13.75
C ALA A 63 0.14 4.31 -12.56
N SER A 64 -0.05 5.47 -11.91
CA SER A 64 0.75 5.88 -10.77
C SER A 64 -0.08 6.71 -9.79
N ARG A 65 0.43 6.83 -8.57
CA ARG A 65 -0.18 7.73 -7.58
C ARG A 65 -0.17 9.19 -8.04
N GLY A 66 0.88 9.61 -8.75
CA GLY A 66 0.96 10.95 -9.30
C GLY A 66 -0.16 11.25 -10.28
N ASP A 67 -0.53 10.27 -11.10
CA ASP A 67 -1.65 10.41 -12.03
C ASP A 67 -2.98 10.55 -11.29
N ALA A 68 -3.18 9.79 -10.22
CA ALA A 68 -4.38 9.88 -9.39
C ALA A 68 -4.46 11.25 -8.70
N GLU A 69 -3.37 11.73 -8.15
CA GLU A 69 -3.30 13.05 -7.50
C GLU A 69 -3.56 14.18 -8.50
N ALA A 70 -3.00 14.06 -9.72
CA ALA A 70 -3.26 15.02 -10.81
C ALA A 70 -4.73 15.04 -11.23
N ALA A 71 -5.43 13.91 -11.09
CA ALA A 71 -6.87 13.82 -11.35
C ALA A 71 -7.73 14.38 -10.21
N GLY A 72 -7.13 14.81 -9.10
CA GLY A 72 -7.82 15.42 -7.98
C GLY A 72 -8.16 14.50 -6.82
N PHE A 73 -7.61 13.29 -6.80
CA PHE A 73 -7.83 12.35 -5.70
C PHE A 73 -6.75 12.49 -4.63
N ARG A 74 -7.13 12.20 -3.39
CA ARG A 74 -6.22 12.23 -2.24
C ARG A 74 -5.89 10.81 -1.80
N PRO A 75 -4.73 10.58 -1.12
CA PRO A 75 -4.38 9.25 -0.66
C PRO A 75 -5.33 8.75 0.44
N CYS A 76 -5.71 7.49 0.33
CA CYS A 76 -6.49 6.81 1.36
C CYS A 76 -5.69 6.74 2.65
N LYS A 77 -6.31 7.13 3.77
CA LYS A 77 -5.64 7.12 5.08
C LYS A 77 -5.44 5.70 5.61
N ARG A 78 -6.20 4.74 5.14
CA ARG A 78 -6.15 3.37 5.60
C ARG A 78 -5.01 2.58 4.98
N CYS A 79 -4.87 2.61 3.65
CA CYS A 79 -3.80 1.89 2.96
C CYS A 79 -2.56 2.75 2.71
N LYS A 80 -2.64 4.06 2.87
CA LYS A 80 -1.54 5.00 2.69
C LYS A 80 -0.74 4.76 1.40
N PRO A 81 -1.38 4.90 0.22
CA PRO A 81 -0.72 4.57 -1.04
C PRO A 81 0.45 5.49 -1.38
N ASN A 82 0.56 6.64 -0.71
CA ASN A 82 1.66 7.58 -0.84
C ASN A 82 2.86 7.25 0.07
N ALA A 83 2.74 6.23 0.91
CA ALA A 83 3.82 5.74 1.77
C ALA A 83 4.40 4.44 1.18
N PRO A 84 5.61 4.00 1.59
CA PRO A 84 6.10 2.68 1.19
C PRO A 84 5.11 1.58 1.59
N PRO A 85 5.09 0.44 0.87
CA PRO A 85 4.26 -0.70 1.27
C PRO A 85 4.51 -1.09 2.71
N LEU A 86 3.46 -1.54 3.41
CA LEU A 86 3.56 -1.91 4.82
C LEU A 86 4.66 -2.94 5.07
N GLN A 87 4.84 -3.88 4.16
CA GLN A 87 5.87 -4.89 4.23
C GLN A 87 7.28 -4.27 4.22
N GLU A 88 7.52 -3.25 3.40
CA GLU A 88 8.80 -2.52 3.38
C GLU A 88 9.01 -1.73 4.66
N GLN A 89 7.97 -1.11 5.19
CA GLN A 89 8.05 -0.39 6.46
C GLN A 89 8.41 -1.34 7.61
N HIS A 90 7.80 -2.52 7.64
CA HIS A 90 8.11 -3.55 8.64
C HIS A 90 9.55 -4.05 8.49
N ALA A 91 9.99 -4.32 7.26
CA ALA A 91 11.36 -4.76 7.00
C ALA A 91 12.38 -3.72 7.46
N GLN A 92 12.12 -2.44 7.22
CA GLN A 92 12.97 -1.36 7.68
C GLN A 92 13.04 -1.30 9.21
N LYS A 93 11.90 -1.42 9.88
CA LYS A 93 11.85 -1.42 11.36
C LYS A 93 12.62 -2.60 11.95
N ILE A 94 12.53 -3.77 11.34
CA ILE A 94 13.28 -4.96 11.77
C ILE A 94 14.78 -4.78 11.53
N ALA A 95 15.18 -4.20 10.40
CA ALA A 95 16.58 -3.89 10.12
C ALA A 95 17.14 -2.90 11.14
N ASP A 96 16.37 -1.88 11.50
CA ASP A 96 16.76 -0.92 12.54
C ASP A 96 16.92 -1.60 13.90
N ALA A 97 16.02 -2.50 14.26
CA ALA A 97 16.12 -3.28 15.50
C ALA A 97 17.36 -4.17 15.52
N CYS A 98 17.68 -4.85 14.42
CA CYS A 98 18.90 -5.65 14.30
C CYS A 98 20.15 -4.81 14.48
N ARG A 99 20.17 -3.61 13.93
CA ARG A 99 21.28 -2.67 14.08
C ARG A 99 21.45 -2.25 15.53
N LEU A 100 20.35 -1.99 16.24
CA LEU A 100 20.38 -1.65 17.67
C LEU A 100 20.95 -2.80 18.51
N ILE A 101 20.65 -4.04 18.16
CA ILE A 101 21.20 -5.22 18.82
C ILE A 101 22.72 -5.28 18.62
N GLU A 102 23.20 -5.03 17.41
CA GLU A 102 24.62 -5.09 17.07
C GLU A 102 25.47 -4.04 17.81
N ILE A 103 24.94 -2.83 18.00
CA ILE A 103 25.67 -1.73 18.61
C ILE A 103 25.47 -1.64 20.12
N ALA A 104 24.53 -2.38 20.70
CA ALA A 104 24.24 -2.34 22.12
C ALA A 104 25.32 -3.08 22.91
N GLU A 105 25.81 -2.50 24.02
CA GLU A 105 26.75 -3.15 24.92
C GLU A 105 26.09 -4.31 25.67
N ASP A 106 24.83 -4.11 26.08
CA ASP A 106 24.00 -5.13 26.71
C ASP A 106 22.88 -5.55 25.77
N ALA A 107 22.45 -6.81 25.87
CA ALA A 107 21.35 -7.30 25.05
C ALA A 107 20.05 -6.51 25.35
N PRO A 108 19.49 -5.77 24.39
CA PRO A 108 18.26 -5.04 24.63
C PRO A 108 17.08 -5.98 24.82
N THR A 109 16.13 -5.56 25.63
CA THR A 109 14.90 -6.31 25.82
C THR A 109 13.99 -6.19 24.60
N LEU A 110 13.09 -7.13 24.43
CA LEU A 110 12.07 -7.08 23.37
C LEU A 110 11.25 -5.79 23.48
N ASP A 111 10.87 -5.40 24.69
CA ASP A 111 10.10 -4.19 24.93
C ASP A 111 10.87 -2.93 24.52
N ALA A 112 12.15 -2.86 24.82
CA ALA A 112 13.01 -1.74 24.45
C ALA A 112 13.17 -1.62 22.93
N LEU A 113 13.36 -2.75 22.23
CA LEU A 113 13.47 -2.76 20.78
C LEU A 113 12.15 -2.34 20.11
N ALA A 114 11.04 -2.84 20.61
CA ALA A 114 9.71 -2.51 20.09
C ALA A 114 9.44 -1.01 20.22
N GLU A 115 9.79 -0.42 21.37
CA GLU A 115 9.64 1.02 21.61
C GLU A 115 10.47 1.84 20.65
N GLN A 116 11.73 1.44 20.41
CA GLN A 116 12.63 2.15 19.50
C GLN A 116 12.14 2.16 18.04
N VAL A 117 11.44 1.13 17.62
CA VAL A 117 10.90 1.03 16.26
C VAL A 117 9.40 1.36 16.18
N ASP A 118 8.85 1.89 17.28
CA ASP A 118 7.48 2.38 17.34
C ASP A 118 6.42 1.30 17.09
N LEU A 119 6.64 0.13 17.70
CA LEU A 119 5.72 -1.02 17.65
C LEU A 119 5.42 -1.50 19.06
N SER A 120 4.26 -2.16 19.23
CA SER A 120 4.00 -2.90 20.47
C SER A 120 4.90 -4.12 20.55
N PRO A 121 5.27 -4.59 21.77
CA PRO A 121 6.10 -5.80 21.92
C PRO A 121 5.54 -7.03 21.21
N TYR A 122 4.24 -7.23 21.27
CA TYR A 122 3.57 -8.35 20.60
C TYR A 122 3.68 -8.23 19.08
N HIS A 123 3.39 -7.06 18.53
CA HIS A 123 3.43 -6.79 17.09
C HIS A 123 4.87 -6.89 16.58
N PHE A 124 5.82 -6.34 17.31
CA PHE A 124 7.24 -6.45 16.99
C PHE A 124 7.68 -7.91 16.92
N HIS A 125 7.32 -8.71 17.92
CA HIS A 125 7.71 -10.13 17.97
C HIS A 125 7.15 -10.91 16.78
N ARG A 126 5.90 -10.69 16.42
CA ARG A 126 5.27 -11.32 15.25
C ARG A 126 6.00 -10.98 13.96
N ILE A 127 6.29 -9.70 13.75
CA ILE A 127 6.96 -9.24 12.52
C ILE A 127 8.40 -9.74 12.48
N PHE A 128 9.11 -9.62 13.58
CA PHE A 128 10.50 -10.09 13.68
C PHE A 128 10.61 -11.57 13.33
N LYS A 129 9.76 -12.38 13.93
CA LYS A 129 9.74 -13.82 13.70
C LYS A 129 9.40 -14.17 12.24
N SER A 130 8.51 -13.43 11.61
CA SER A 130 8.12 -13.68 10.22
C SER A 130 9.22 -13.32 9.21
N ILE A 131 10.08 -12.35 9.55
CA ILE A 131 11.14 -11.86 8.65
C ILE A 131 12.47 -12.57 8.92
N VAL A 132 12.82 -12.74 10.16
CA VAL A 132 14.13 -13.28 10.57
C VAL A 132 14.07 -14.78 10.82
N GLY A 133 12.92 -15.30 11.18
CA GLY A 133 12.73 -16.71 11.53
C GLY A 133 12.83 -16.92 13.04
#